data_6868475aea0eb527bc83a1bc3db410b0
#
_entry.id   6868475aea0eb527bc83a1bc3db410b0
#
_cell.length_a   1.000
_cell.length_b   1.000
_cell.length_c   1.000
_cell.angle_alpha   90.00
_cell.angle_beta   90.00
_cell.angle_gamma   90.00
#
_symmetry.space_group_name_H-M   'P 1'
#
loop_
_entity.id
_entity.type
_entity.pdbx_description
1 polymer ?
#
loop_
_entity_poly.entity_id
_entity_poly.type
_entity_poly.pdbx_seq_one_letter_code
_entity_poly.pdbx_strand_id
1 'polypeptide(L)'
;MRINHILNIGYPKCGTTWCWTLLTQQTWFTNPGDKENNDLIERVTVADYTKIYIDSNITANFSTANFTLDRYIIKQLSELPTTTASIILRNPFDLYWSLYNFMPNPLNTPYNTFVNNLIKQSWFHRPAHIINRWQQFFEKDRFCIFFYDDLQKNSSDFFNNYCKQMRLPTPTILDTSLVNVTEYKNTSKELHPDLVTLINQEIDNLQVYVDYDVLKWKR
;
A
#
# COMPACT_ATOMS: atom_id res chain seq x y z
N MET A 1 8.95 -19.38 -11.23
CA MET A 1 10.01 -18.73 -10.43
C MET A 1 9.50 -18.57 -9.01
N ARG A 2 10.31 -18.85 -7.99
CA ARG A 2 9.88 -18.71 -6.59
C ARG A 2 10.14 -17.27 -6.15
N ILE A 3 9.12 -16.59 -5.63
CA ILE A 3 9.26 -15.26 -5.03
C ILE A 3 9.95 -15.44 -3.68
N ASN A 4 10.94 -14.61 -3.38
CA ASN A 4 11.58 -14.59 -2.08
C ASN A 4 11.64 -13.18 -1.46
N HIS A 5 11.20 -12.14 -2.18
CA HIS A 5 11.09 -10.81 -1.62
C HIS A 5 9.79 -10.10 -2.05
N ILE A 6 9.08 -9.57 -1.08
CA ILE A 6 7.84 -8.82 -1.24
C ILE A 6 8.14 -7.35 -0.97
N LEU A 7 7.86 -6.50 -1.95
CA LEU A 7 7.94 -5.05 -1.79
C LEU A 7 6.52 -4.46 -1.78
N ASN A 8 6.01 -4.10 -0.61
CA ASN A 8 4.75 -3.36 -0.54
C ASN A 8 5.03 -1.87 -0.71
N ILE A 9 4.37 -1.24 -1.68
CA ILE A 9 4.66 0.15 -2.07
C ILE A 9 3.72 1.18 -1.43
N GLY A 10 2.91 0.80 -0.47
CA GLY A 10 1.98 1.69 0.25
C GLY A 10 0.55 1.31 -0.05
N TYR A 11 -0.43 2.08 0.28
CA TYR A 11 -0.45 3.38 0.98
C TYR A 11 -0.55 3.21 2.51
N PRO A 12 -0.24 4.25 3.30
CA PRO A 12 -0.58 4.24 4.73
C PRO A 12 -2.10 4.11 4.90
N LYS A 13 -2.55 3.52 6.00
CA LYS A 13 -3.99 3.33 6.33
C LYS A 13 -4.78 2.44 5.35
N CYS A 14 -4.08 1.62 4.56
CA CYS A 14 -4.67 0.65 3.63
C CYS A 14 -4.50 -0.81 4.08
N GLY A 15 -4.28 -1.07 5.37
CA GLY A 15 -4.16 -2.44 5.90
C GLY A 15 -2.76 -3.05 5.78
N THR A 16 -1.73 -2.28 5.45
CA THR A 16 -0.36 -2.76 5.30
C THR A 16 0.19 -3.37 6.60
N THR A 17 -0.12 -2.79 7.77
CA THR A 17 0.28 -3.35 9.07
C THR A 17 -0.40 -4.69 9.34
N TRP A 18 -1.66 -4.82 8.97
CA TRP A 18 -2.40 -6.08 9.10
C TRP A 18 -1.77 -7.18 8.22
N CYS A 19 -1.50 -6.90 6.93
CA CYS A 19 -0.80 -7.85 6.05
C CYS A 19 0.57 -8.25 6.60
N TRP A 20 1.35 -7.29 7.09
CA TRP A 20 2.64 -7.55 7.71
C TRP A 20 2.51 -8.49 8.92
N THR A 21 1.57 -8.20 9.84
CA THR A 21 1.32 -9.05 11.01
C THR A 21 1.00 -10.49 10.62
N LEU A 22 0.19 -10.71 9.59
CA LEU A 22 -0.13 -12.05 9.11
C LEU A 22 1.05 -12.75 8.44
N LEU A 23 1.88 -12.02 7.69
CA LEU A 23 3.09 -12.58 7.11
C LEU A 23 4.06 -13.04 8.21
N THR A 24 4.23 -12.26 9.28
CA THR A 24 5.14 -12.61 10.38
C THR A 24 4.67 -13.82 11.21
N GLN A 25 3.42 -14.24 11.08
CA GLN A 25 2.90 -15.47 11.68
C GLN A 25 3.25 -16.73 10.86
N GLN A 26 3.73 -16.58 9.62
CA GLN A 26 3.96 -17.71 8.72
C GLN A 26 5.34 -18.33 8.93
N THR A 27 5.40 -19.66 9.01
CA THR A 27 6.66 -20.40 9.23
C THR A 27 7.64 -20.30 8.06
N TRP A 28 7.15 -19.97 6.87
CA TRP A 28 7.96 -19.79 5.65
C TRP A 28 8.43 -18.35 5.44
N PHE A 29 8.05 -17.43 6.33
CA PHE A 29 8.44 -16.02 6.25
C PHE A 29 9.56 -15.72 7.26
N THR A 30 10.57 -14.97 6.81
CA THR A 30 11.62 -14.43 7.69
C THR A 30 11.39 -12.93 7.86
N ASN A 31 11.13 -12.53 9.09
CA ASN A 31 11.00 -11.12 9.43
C ASN A 31 12.38 -10.45 9.36
N PRO A 32 12.61 -9.52 8.41
CA PRO A 32 13.91 -8.87 8.24
C PRO A 32 14.12 -7.68 9.21
N GLY A 33 13.19 -7.41 10.10
CA GLY A 33 13.25 -6.27 11.04
C GLY A 33 11.95 -5.47 11.10
N ASP A 34 12.06 -4.16 11.17
CA ASP A 34 10.91 -3.27 11.30
C ASP A 34 10.07 -3.20 10.01
N LYS A 35 8.74 -3.16 10.18
CA LYS A 35 7.79 -3.01 9.08
C LYS A 35 8.06 -1.76 8.23
N GLU A 36 8.22 -0.62 8.88
CA GLU A 36 8.45 0.69 8.24
C GLU A 36 9.93 0.92 7.95
N ASN A 37 10.58 -0.04 7.30
CA ASN A 37 11.97 0.10 6.91
C ASN A 37 12.09 1.02 5.68
N ASN A 38 12.77 2.15 5.85
CA ASN A 38 12.95 3.19 4.85
C ASN A 38 14.32 3.15 4.14
N ASP A 39 15.06 2.07 4.24
CA ASP A 39 16.43 1.95 3.69
C ASP A 39 16.52 2.39 2.22
N LEU A 40 15.56 1.98 1.39
CA LEU A 40 15.51 2.38 -0.03
C LEU A 40 15.30 3.89 -0.25
N ILE A 41 14.72 4.59 0.73
CA ILE A 41 14.44 6.02 0.68
C ILE A 41 15.60 6.80 1.29
N GLU A 42 16.22 6.25 2.34
CA GLU A 42 17.31 6.87 3.10
C GLU A 42 18.71 6.67 2.47
N ARG A 43 18.76 6.26 1.20
CA ARG A 43 19.99 6.16 0.37
C ARG A 43 20.83 4.90 0.54
N VAL A 44 20.29 3.81 1.01
CA VAL A 44 20.90 2.50 0.84
C VAL A 44 20.86 2.13 -0.65
N THR A 45 21.98 1.66 -1.20
CA THR A 45 21.97 1.20 -2.58
C THR A 45 21.12 -0.07 -2.72
N VAL A 46 20.54 -0.32 -3.90
CA VAL A 46 19.78 -1.57 -4.13
C VAL A 46 20.68 -2.79 -3.92
N ALA A 47 21.96 -2.69 -4.22
CA ALA A 47 22.93 -3.75 -3.98
C ALA A 47 23.13 -4.08 -2.49
N ASP A 48 23.16 -3.06 -1.62
CA ASP A 48 23.25 -3.28 -0.17
C ASP A 48 21.90 -3.72 0.42
N TYR A 49 20.82 -3.18 -0.08
CA TYR A 49 19.48 -3.63 0.27
C TYR A 49 19.28 -5.12 -0.01
N THR A 50 19.72 -5.62 -1.17
CA THR A 50 19.62 -7.03 -1.52
C THR A 50 20.37 -7.95 -0.58
N LYS A 51 21.49 -7.52 -0.04
CA LYS A 51 22.26 -8.31 0.95
C LYS A 51 21.51 -8.49 2.26
N ILE A 52 20.66 -7.53 2.63
CA ILE A 52 19.90 -7.55 3.89
C ILE A 52 18.60 -8.33 3.73
N TYR A 53 17.90 -8.14 2.62
CA TYR A 53 16.49 -8.53 2.46
C TYR A 53 16.27 -9.73 1.53
N ILE A 54 17.17 -10.02 0.61
CA ILE A 54 16.98 -11.10 -0.37
C ILE A 54 17.84 -12.29 0.03
N ASP A 55 17.29 -13.11 0.90
CA ASP A 55 17.84 -14.37 1.39
C ASP A 55 17.15 -15.57 0.70
N SER A 56 17.51 -16.78 1.11
CA SER A 56 16.87 -18.03 0.71
C SER A 56 15.41 -18.14 1.14
N ASN A 57 15.02 -17.45 2.20
CA ASN A 57 13.65 -17.38 2.74
C ASN A 57 12.85 -16.23 2.12
N ILE A 58 11.53 -16.25 2.33
CA ILE A 58 10.66 -15.17 1.89
C ILE A 58 10.75 -14.03 2.90
N THR A 59 11.14 -12.87 2.42
CA THR A 59 11.23 -11.61 3.19
C THR A 59 10.30 -10.55 2.61
N ALA A 60 10.12 -9.45 3.32
CA ALA A 60 9.33 -8.32 2.82
C ALA A 60 9.83 -6.97 3.33
N ASN A 61 9.52 -5.91 2.57
CA ASN A 61 9.58 -4.53 3.00
C ASN A 61 8.18 -3.90 2.83
N PHE A 62 7.63 -3.39 3.92
CA PHE A 62 6.27 -2.83 3.98
C PHE A 62 6.29 -1.35 4.36
N SER A 63 7.37 -0.63 4.06
CA SER A 63 7.38 0.81 4.27
C SER A 63 6.27 1.49 3.46
N THR A 64 5.44 2.24 4.18
CA THR A 64 4.36 3.00 3.56
C THR A 64 4.87 4.18 2.73
N ALA A 65 6.16 4.47 2.75
CA ALA A 65 6.81 5.50 1.95
C ALA A 65 7.39 4.98 0.62
N ASN A 66 7.39 3.68 0.37
CA ASN A 66 7.94 3.10 -0.88
C ASN A 66 7.26 3.64 -2.16
N PHE A 67 6.03 4.16 -2.08
CA PHE A 67 5.40 4.82 -3.24
C PHE A 67 6.15 6.07 -3.72
N THR A 68 7.04 6.64 -2.91
CA THR A 68 7.84 7.82 -3.28
C THR A 68 9.14 7.48 -4.01
N LEU A 69 9.52 6.19 -4.09
CA LEU A 69 10.76 5.75 -4.75
C LEU A 69 10.86 6.31 -6.17
N ASP A 70 12.05 6.73 -6.54
CA ASP A 70 12.30 7.23 -7.88
C ASP A 70 12.35 6.11 -8.94
N ARG A 71 12.29 6.49 -10.22
CA ARG A 71 12.25 5.54 -11.33
C ARG A 71 13.52 4.69 -11.43
N TYR A 72 14.66 5.22 -11.03
CA TYR A 72 15.93 4.50 -11.09
C TYR A 72 15.95 3.35 -10.07
N ILE A 73 15.53 3.61 -8.84
CA ILE A 73 15.42 2.58 -7.79
C ILE A 73 14.37 1.52 -8.18
N ILE A 74 13.20 1.95 -8.68
CA ILE A 74 12.14 1.03 -9.13
C ILE A 74 12.66 0.10 -10.23
N LYS A 75 13.39 0.66 -11.21
CA LYS A 75 14.01 -0.12 -12.29
C LYS A 75 14.97 -1.18 -11.73
N GLN A 76 15.91 -0.81 -10.88
CA GLN A 76 16.86 -1.74 -10.29
C GLN A 76 16.15 -2.86 -9.48
N LEU A 77 15.12 -2.53 -8.71
CA LEU A 77 14.31 -3.51 -7.99
C LEU A 77 13.57 -4.47 -8.93
N SER A 78 13.11 -3.99 -10.07
CA SER A 78 12.45 -4.82 -11.08
C SER A 78 13.39 -5.79 -11.78
N GLU A 79 14.67 -5.49 -11.83
CA GLU A 79 15.73 -6.37 -12.39
C GLU A 79 16.05 -7.54 -11.47
N LEU A 80 15.62 -7.48 -10.21
CA LEU A 80 15.75 -8.60 -9.26
C LEU A 80 14.65 -9.63 -9.55
N PRO A 81 14.98 -10.81 -10.09
CA PRO A 81 13.95 -11.71 -10.63
C PRO A 81 13.03 -12.33 -9.58
N THR A 82 13.46 -12.33 -8.32
CA THR A 82 12.69 -12.91 -7.19
C THR A 82 11.90 -11.88 -6.42
N THR A 83 11.90 -10.60 -6.83
CA THR A 83 11.14 -9.53 -6.19
C THR A 83 9.77 -9.34 -6.85
N THR A 84 8.74 -9.27 -6.03
CA THR A 84 7.37 -8.92 -6.44
C THR A 84 6.89 -7.70 -5.68
N ALA A 85 6.33 -6.74 -6.38
CA ALA A 85 5.76 -5.54 -5.77
C ALA A 85 4.24 -5.69 -5.57
N SER A 86 3.72 -5.06 -4.52
CA SER A 86 2.30 -5.00 -4.25
C SER A 86 1.88 -3.62 -3.77
N ILE A 87 0.63 -3.25 -4.07
CA ILE A 87 -0.02 -2.05 -3.53
C ILE A 87 -1.40 -2.45 -3.02
N ILE A 88 -1.81 -1.88 -1.87
CA ILE A 88 -3.19 -1.99 -1.38
C ILE A 88 -3.84 -0.62 -1.49
N LEU A 89 -4.90 -0.53 -2.26
CA LEU A 89 -5.65 0.70 -2.51
C LEU A 89 -6.88 0.77 -1.60
N ARG A 90 -7.28 1.96 -1.26
CA ARG A 90 -8.47 2.25 -0.46
C ARG A 90 -9.24 3.42 -1.07
N ASN A 91 -10.56 3.41 -0.90
CA ASN A 91 -11.39 4.56 -1.24
C ASN A 91 -10.76 5.86 -0.69
N PRO A 92 -10.41 6.84 -1.54
CA PRO A 92 -9.67 8.04 -1.12
C PRO A 92 -10.41 8.84 -0.05
N PHE A 93 -11.75 8.89 -0.07
CA PHE A 93 -12.52 9.58 0.95
C PHE A 93 -12.33 8.97 2.34
N ASP A 94 -12.30 7.63 2.42
CA ASP A 94 -12.09 6.92 3.67
C ASP A 94 -10.60 6.90 4.08
N LEU A 95 -9.70 6.90 3.09
CA LEU A 95 -8.27 7.01 3.31
C LEU A 95 -7.92 8.35 3.98
N TYR A 96 -8.37 9.47 3.41
CA TYR A 96 -8.09 10.81 3.96
C TYR A 96 -8.70 11.00 5.34
N TRP A 97 -9.90 10.48 5.55
CA TRP A 97 -10.53 10.50 6.87
C TRP A 97 -9.74 9.67 7.89
N SER A 98 -9.28 8.49 7.52
CA SER A 98 -8.46 7.63 8.39
C SER A 98 -7.11 8.27 8.73
N LEU A 99 -6.47 8.93 7.77
CA LEU A 99 -5.23 9.68 7.99
C LEU A 99 -5.44 10.86 8.92
N TYR A 100 -6.48 11.65 8.69
CA TYR A 100 -6.81 12.81 9.52
C TYR A 100 -6.99 12.43 10.99
N ASN A 101 -7.70 11.33 11.26
CA ASN A 101 -7.90 10.88 12.63
C ASN A 101 -6.66 10.18 13.24
N PHE A 102 -5.71 9.76 12.43
CA PHE A 102 -4.46 9.17 12.89
C PHE A 102 -3.42 10.22 13.31
N MET A 103 -3.51 11.44 12.80
CA MET A 103 -2.56 12.52 13.11
C MET A 103 -2.63 12.91 14.59
N PRO A 104 -1.48 13.26 15.24
CA PRO A 104 -1.41 13.54 16.67
C PRO A 104 -2.29 14.72 17.13
N ASN A 105 -2.54 15.71 16.26
CA ASN A 105 -3.33 16.92 16.55
C ASN A 105 -4.31 17.26 15.41
N PRO A 106 -5.27 16.39 15.07
CA PRO A 106 -6.20 16.68 13.99
C PRO A 106 -7.09 17.90 14.25
N LEU A 107 -7.35 18.21 15.52
CA LEU A 107 -8.25 19.31 15.91
C LEU A 107 -7.69 20.71 15.61
N ASN A 108 -6.39 20.88 15.42
CA ASN A 108 -5.76 22.15 15.11
C ASN A 108 -5.79 22.51 13.61
N THR A 109 -6.14 21.53 12.76
CA THR A 109 -6.25 21.76 11.31
C THR A 109 -7.62 21.27 10.83
N PRO A 110 -8.48 22.13 10.27
CA PRO A 110 -9.77 21.70 9.71
C PRO A 110 -9.60 20.62 8.64
N TYR A 111 -10.51 19.66 8.58
CA TYR A 111 -10.42 18.51 7.67
C TYR A 111 -10.25 18.92 6.20
N ASN A 112 -11.00 19.92 5.73
CA ASN A 112 -10.84 20.42 4.36
C ASN A 112 -9.44 21.00 4.08
N THR A 113 -8.86 21.70 5.05
CA THR A 113 -7.49 22.22 4.93
C THR A 113 -6.48 21.09 4.88
N PHE A 114 -6.65 20.07 5.71
CA PHE A 114 -5.81 18.87 5.72
C PHE A 114 -5.85 18.15 4.36
N VAL A 115 -7.05 17.87 3.82
CA VAL A 115 -7.19 17.20 2.52
C VAL A 115 -6.64 18.04 1.39
N ASN A 116 -6.89 19.36 1.38
CA ASN A 116 -6.32 20.26 0.38
C ASN A 116 -4.78 20.23 0.38
N ASN A 117 -4.16 20.20 1.56
CA ASN A 117 -2.70 20.10 1.69
C ASN A 117 -2.18 18.75 1.16
N LEU A 118 -2.87 17.64 1.43
CA LEU A 118 -2.51 16.32 0.87
C LEU A 118 -2.58 16.31 -0.65
N ILE A 119 -3.63 16.89 -1.22
CA ILE A 119 -3.81 17.00 -2.67
C ILE A 119 -2.69 17.83 -3.30
N LYS A 120 -2.29 18.93 -2.67
CA LYS A 120 -1.19 19.79 -3.13
C LYS A 120 0.18 19.12 -3.05
N GLN A 121 0.39 18.23 -2.11
CA GLN A 121 1.62 17.41 -2.00
C GLN A 121 1.72 16.30 -3.07
N SER A 122 0.96 16.40 -4.12
CA SER A 122 0.95 15.74 -5.43
C SER A 122 1.08 14.21 -5.48
N TRP A 123 1.97 13.60 -4.73
CA TRP A 123 2.24 12.15 -4.79
C TRP A 123 1.14 11.31 -4.15
N PHE A 124 0.70 11.71 -2.96
CA PHE A 124 -0.26 10.96 -2.16
C PHE A 124 -1.64 10.88 -2.81
N HIS A 125 -1.98 11.89 -3.61
CA HIS A 125 -3.30 12.01 -4.26
C HIS A 125 -3.38 11.29 -5.61
N ARG A 126 -2.29 10.70 -6.13
CA ARG A 126 -2.23 10.19 -7.51
C ARG A 126 -1.91 8.70 -7.60
N PRO A 127 -2.78 7.81 -7.10
CA PRO A 127 -2.56 6.37 -7.18
C PRO A 127 -2.43 5.87 -8.62
N ALA A 128 -3.19 6.43 -9.57
CA ALA A 128 -3.06 6.13 -10.99
C ALA A 128 -1.63 6.38 -11.51
N HIS A 129 -1.05 7.53 -11.17
CA HIS A 129 0.31 7.87 -11.57
C HIS A 129 1.36 6.94 -10.94
N ILE A 130 1.17 6.56 -9.67
CA ILE A 130 2.07 5.64 -8.98
C ILE A 130 2.02 4.27 -9.63
N ILE A 131 0.82 3.72 -9.87
CA ILE A 131 0.64 2.44 -10.52
C ILE A 131 1.30 2.45 -11.90
N ASN A 132 1.00 3.46 -12.74
CA ASN A 132 1.61 3.60 -14.07
C ASN A 132 3.14 3.63 -13.98
N ARG A 133 3.71 4.35 -13.01
CA ARG A 133 5.17 4.44 -12.82
C ARG A 133 5.79 3.07 -12.50
N TRP A 134 5.16 2.25 -11.67
CA TRP A 134 5.65 0.93 -11.31
C TRP A 134 5.45 -0.10 -12.42
N GLN A 135 4.32 -0.06 -13.12
CA GLN A 135 4.01 -0.93 -14.26
C GLN A 135 4.93 -0.73 -15.47
N GLN A 136 5.65 0.40 -15.56
CA GLN A 136 6.68 0.60 -16.59
C GLN A 136 7.90 -0.30 -16.41
N PHE A 137 8.14 -0.82 -15.22
CA PHE A 137 9.33 -1.61 -14.89
C PHE A 137 8.99 -3.03 -14.44
N PHE A 138 7.94 -3.21 -13.67
CA PHE A 138 7.48 -4.52 -13.22
C PHE A 138 6.52 -5.13 -14.22
N GLU A 139 6.77 -6.37 -14.63
CA GLU A 139 5.83 -7.15 -15.43
C GLU A 139 4.51 -7.36 -14.68
N LYS A 140 3.40 -7.51 -15.43
CA LYS A 140 2.04 -7.62 -14.88
C LYS A 140 1.90 -8.71 -13.82
N ASP A 141 2.65 -9.80 -13.94
CA ASP A 141 2.63 -10.93 -13.03
C ASP A 141 3.53 -10.76 -11.79
N ARG A 142 4.30 -9.66 -11.73
CA ARG A 142 5.16 -9.28 -10.59
C ARG A 142 4.75 -7.97 -9.92
N PHE A 143 3.62 -7.38 -10.34
CA PHE A 143 3.05 -6.20 -9.71
C PHE A 143 1.57 -6.43 -9.40
N CYS A 144 1.24 -6.66 -8.14
CA CYS A 144 -0.10 -7.02 -7.70
C CYS A 144 -0.82 -5.82 -7.05
N ILE A 145 -2.07 -5.61 -7.44
CA ILE A 145 -2.92 -4.53 -6.91
C ILE A 145 -4.05 -5.17 -6.10
N PHE A 146 -4.21 -4.73 -4.87
CA PHE A 146 -5.22 -5.20 -3.93
C PHE A 146 -6.09 -4.04 -3.45
N PHE A 147 -7.28 -4.37 -2.91
CA PHE A 147 -8.26 -3.38 -2.46
C PHE A 147 -8.62 -3.60 -0.99
N TYR A 148 -8.58 -2.52 -0.23
CA TYR A 148 -8.93 -2.54 1.20
C TYR A 148 -10.39 -2.93 1.44
N ASP A 149 -11.28 -2.67 0.48
CA ASP A 149 -12.67 -3.09 0.50
C ASP A 149 -12.80 -4.62 0.64
N ASP A 150 -11.94 -5.38 -0.08
CA ASP A 150 -11.94 -6.85 0.00
C ASP A 150 -11.43 -7.32 1.37
N LEU A 151 -10.43 -6.63 1.94
CA LEU A 151 -9.96 -6.88 3.31
C LEU A 151 -11.08 -6.66 4.32
N GLN A 152 -11.87 -5.59 4.18
CA GLN A 152 -12.99 -5.30 5.07
C GLN A 152 -14.13 -6.31 4.93
N LYS A 153 -14.36 -6.81 3.72
CA LYS A 153 -15.43 -7.77 3.43
C LYS A 153 -15.14 -9.15 4.04
N ASN A 154 -13.94 -9.67 3.83
CA ASN A 154 -13.48 -10.94 4.40
C ASN A 154 -11.96 -10.97 4.46
N SER A 155 -11.43 -10.77 5.65
CA SER A 155 -9.99 -10.68 5.88
C SER A 155 -9.24 -12.00 5.58
N SER A 156 -9.83 -13.14 5.87
CA SER A 156 -9.22 -14.45 5.57
C SER A 156 -9.13 -14.70 4.07
N ASP A 157 -10.21 -14.46 3.34
CA ASP A 157 -10.22 -14.61 1.88
C ASP A 157 -9.28 -13.61 1.21
N PHE A 158 -9.21 -12.39 1.74
CA PHE A 158 -8.26 -11.39 1.26
C PHE A 158 -6.82 -11.88 1.38
N PHE A 159 -6.42 -12.41 2.55
CA PHE A 159 -5.04 -12.85 2.77
C PHE A 159 -4.70 -14.11 1.94
N ASN A 160 -5.63 -15.04 1.82
CA ASN A 160 -5.47 -16.20 0.94
C ASN A 160 -5.25 -15.75 -0.52
N ASN A 161 -6.06 -14.80 -1.00
CA ASN A 161 -5.92 -14.24 -2.34
C ASN A 161 -4.61 -13.45 -2.49
N TYR A 162 -4.21 -12.68 -1.46
CA TYR A 162 -2.92 -11.99 -1.41
C TYR A 162 -1.77 -12.98 -1.60
N CYS A 163 -1.72 -14.04 -0.78
CA CYS A 163 -0.68 -15.07 -0.90
C CYS A 163 -0.70 -15.73 -2.28
N LYS A 164 -1.87 -16.09 -2.81
CA LYS A 164 -2.01 -16.71 -4.12
C LYS A 164 -1.48 -15.82 -5.25
N GLN A 165 -1.89 -14.55 -5.30
CA GLN A 165 -1.46 -13.61 -6.35
C GLN A 165 0.03 -13.28 -6.23
N MET A 166 0.54 -13.15 -5.01
CA MET A 166 1.95 -12.94 -4.72
C MET A 166 2.79 -14.22 -4.85
N ARG A 167 2.21 -15.36 -5.29
CA ARG A 167 2.87 -16.67 -5.46
C ARG A 167 3.59 -17.18 -4.20
N LEU A 168 3.04 -16.83 -3.03
CA LEU A 168 3.51 -17.27 -1.73
C LEU A 168 2.94 -18.66 -1.39
N PRO A 169 3.54 -19.39 -0.45
CA PRO A 169 2.93 -20.60 0.09
C PRO A 169 1.55 -20.32 0.69
N THR A 170 0.69 -21.35 0.70
CA THR A 170 -0.61 -21.25 1.37
C THR A 170 -0.41 -20.90 2.84
N PRO A 171 -1.09 -19.89 3.38
CA PRO A 171 -0.94 -19.52 4.78
C PRO A 171 -1.53 -20.61 5.69
N THR A 172 -0.84 -20.89 6.81
CA THR A 172 -1.20 -21.96 7.75
C THR A 172 -1.82 -21.43 9.05
N ILE A 173 -1.54 -20.19 9.41
CA ILE A 173 -2.03 -19.55 10.63
C ILE A 173 -2.73 -18.27 10.25
N LEU A 174 -3.93 -18.07 10.76
CA LEU A 174 -4.74 -16.91 10.48
C LEU A 174 -5.38 -16.38 11.76
N ASP A 175 -4.64 -15.63 12.56
CA ASP A 175 -5.28 -14.67 13.45
C ASP A 175 -5.60 -13.43 12.62
N THR A 176 -6.82 -13.40 12.08
CA THR A 176 -7.29 -12.34 11.20
C THR A 176 -7.89 -11.17 11.95
N SER A 177 -7.69 -11.07 13.26
CA SER A 177 -8.11 -9.90 14.03
C SER A 177 -7.50 -8.63 13.44
N LEU A 178 -8.34 -7.60 13.29
CA LEU A 178 -7.88 -6.32 12.75
C LEU A 178 -6.98 -5.63 13.77
N VAL A 179 -5.78 -5.25 13.32
CA VAL A 179 -4.83 -4.47 14.11
C VAL A 179 -4.84 -3.00 13.68
N ASN A 180 -4.53 -2.10 14.58
CA ASN A 180 -4.48 -0.64 14.34
C ASN A 180 -5.78 -0.05 13.77
N VAL A 181 -6.92 -0.49 14.27
CA VAL A 181 -8.21 0.14 13.99
C VAL A 181 -8.19 1.56 14.55
N THR A 182 -8.36 2.55 13.70
CA THR A 182 -8.40 3.96 14.13
C THR A 182 -9.72 4.25 14.80
N GLU A 183 -9.68 4.67 16.06
CA GLU A 183 -10.84 5.29 16.69
C GLU A 183 -11.08 6.68 16.10
N TYR A 184 -12.26 6.88 15.52
CA TYR A 184 -12.60 8.16 14.92
C TYR A 184 -13.01 9.17 15.98
N LYS A 185 -12.20 10.21 16.16
CA LYS A 185 -12.44 11.29 17.12
C LYS A 185 -13.35 12.40 16.56
N ASN A 186 -13.48 12.47 15.25
CA ASN A 186 -14.24 13.50 14.54
C ASN A 186 -15.50 12.89 13.90
N THR A 187 -16.58 13.66 13.88
CA THR A 187 -17.89 13.20 13.42
C THR A 187 -18.22 13.62 11.98
N SER A 188 -17.63 14.70 11.46
CA SER A 188 -17.95 15.18 10.11
C SER A 188 -16.88 14.78 9.09
N LYS A 189 -17.33 14.09 8.03
CA LYS A 189 -16.52 13.72 6.85
C LYS A 189 -16.79 14.63 5.65
N GLU A 190 -17.47 15.76 5.85
CA GLU A 190 -17.85 16.62 4.75
C GLU A 190 -16.64 17.33 4.14
N LEU A 191 -16.53 17.23 2.82
CA LEU A 191 -15.51 17.90 2.02
C LEU A 191 -16.13 18.98 1.17
N HIS A 192 -15.36 20.05 0.93
CA HIS A 192 -15.73 21.08 -0.02
C HIS A 192 -15.96 20.46 -1.41
N PRO A 193 -16.98 20.89 -2.18
CA PRO A 193 -17.28 20.33 -3.51
C PRO A 193 -16.10 20.28 -4.47
N ASP A 194 -15.23 21.27 -4.46
CA ASP A 194 -14.03 21.30 -5.31
C ASP A 194 -13.06 20.14 -4.96
N LEU A 195 -12.90 19.82 -3.68
CA LEU A 195 -12.07 18.70 -3.26
C LEU A 195 -12.71 17.36 -3.66
N VAL A 196 -14.03 17.25 -3.54
CA VAL A 196 -14.79 16.08 -4.03
C VAL A 196 -14.57 15.89 -5.52
N THR A 197 -14.65 16.97 -6.31
CA THR A 197 -14.41 16.95 -7.76
C THR A 197 -13.00 16.44 -8.08
N LEU A 198 -11.97 16.96 -7.42
CA LEU A 198 -10.57 16.53 -7.64
C LEU A 198 -10.36 15.05 -7.29
N ILE A 199 -10.97 14.59 -6.19
CA ILE A 199 -10.89 13.18 -5.77
C ILE A 199 -11.59 12.28 -6.79
N ASN A 200 -12.78 12.67 -7.26
CA ASN A 200 -13.52 11.94 -8.28
C ASN A 200 -12.74 11.84 -9.61
N GLN A 201 -12.07 12.90 -10.03
CA GLN A 201 -11.19 12.87 -11.21
C GLN A 201 -10.05 11.86 -11.06
N GLU A 202 -9.45 11.76 -9.88
CA GLU A 202 -8.38 10.77 -9.65
C GLU A 202 -8.94 9.34 -9.61
N ILE A 203 -10.17 9.14 -9.13
CA ILE A 203 -10.86 7.83 -9.21
C ILE A 203 -11.10 7.45 -10.68
N ASP A 204 -11.51 8.39 -11.54
CA ASP A 204 -11.65 8.14 -12.97
C ASP A 204 -10.30 7.75 -13.60
N ASN A 205 -9.24 8.47 -13.28
CA ASN A 205 -7.89 8.14 -13.75
C ASN A 205 -7.45 6.74 -13.29
N LEU A 206 -7.75 6.38 -12.04
CA LEU A 206 -7.38 5.09 -11.47
C LEU A 206 -8.09 3.93 -12.17
N GLN A 207 -9.36 4.10 -12.58
CA GLN A 207 -10.14 3.04 -13.25
C GLN A 207 -9.46 2.51 -14.51
N VAL A 208 -8.64 3.33 -15.18
CA VAL A 208 -7.90 2.92 -16.39
C VAL A 208 -6.83 1.85 -16.09
N TYR A 209 -6.33 1.79 -14.87
CA TYR A 209 -5.21 0.94 -14.45
C TYR A 209 -5.61 -0.30 -13.68
N VAL A 210 -6.89 -0.42 -13.30
CA VAL A 210 -7.35 -1.52 -12.43
C VAL A 210 -8.61 -2.18 -13.02
N ASP A 211 -8.68 -3.51 -12.88
CA ASP A 211 -9.85 -4.30 -13.25
C ASP A 211 -10.97 -4.31 -12.19
N TYR A 212 -10.77 -3.57 -11.09
CA TYR A 212 -11.73 -3.43 -9.99
C TYR A 212 -12.60 -2.20 -10.23
N ASP A 213 -13.89 -2.29 -9.97
CA ASP A 213 -14.81 -1.17 -10.06
C ASP A 213 -14.54 -0.15 -8.94
N VAL A 214 -13.63 0.79 -9.20
CA VAL A 214 -13.34 1.90 -8.29
C VAL A 214 -14.32 3.06 -8.46
N LEU A 215 -15.12 3.09 -9.53
CA LEU A 215 -16.09 4.17 -9.76
C LEU A 215 -17.17 4.22 -8.65
N LYS A 216 -17.45 3.09 -8.00
CA LYS A 216 -18.33 3.02 -6.83
C LYS A 216 -17.82 3.84 -5.62
N TRP A 217 -16.57 4.29 -5.62
CA TRP A 217 -16.00 5.14 -4.57
C TRP A 217 -16.36 6.62 -4.73
N LYS A 218 -16.86 7.04 -5.89
CA LYS A 218 -17.23 8.44 -6.18
C LYS A 218 -18.36 8.94 -5.27
N ARG A 219 -18.35 10.23 -5.01
CA ARG A 219 -19.37 10.95 -4.24
C ARG A 219 -19.93 12.13 -5.03
#